data_35c2ce88a3dddc710b5f14944f963315
#
_entry.id   35c2ce88a3dddc710b5f14944f963315
#
_cell.length_a   1.000
_cell.length_b   1.000
_cell.length_c   1.000
_cell.angle_alpha   90.00
_cell.angle_beta   90.00
_cell.angle_gamma   90.00
#
_symmetry.space_group_name_H-M   'P 1'
#
loop_
_entity.id
_entity.type
_entity.pdbx_description
1 polymer ?
#
loop_
_entity_poly.entity_id
_entity_poly.type
_entity_poly.pdbx_seq_one_letter_code
_entity_poly.pdbx_strand_id
1 'polypeptide(L)'
;DDYLILFFKSNLDGSTTTIAVDTLKNGRFEFSAPAETGVQYHVMAPHVGIFPSMALDFYAEPGDSIKIQGQDYLTKNWTIKSKVKEQKIYQSYFDEVDELFKELQLLELQCRKEGRSGDYLNLNKPYQANIDSIQLNWLKKQKQISEPWMGLMLLAAKGARHYNEKDNLKQLQEIWKGVDDDYKTSIKGKNISNILYPDGEPLKVG
;
A
#
# COMPACT_ATOMS: atom_id res chain seq x y z
N ASP A 1 2.58 -17.92 -22.37
CA ASP A 1 3.74 -17.70 -21.50
C ASP A 1 3.29 -17.86 -20.06
N ASP A 2 4.07 -18.61 -19.27
CA ASP A 2 3.83 -18.81 -17.86
C ASP A 2 4.55 -17.72 -17.06
N TYR A 3 3.81 -16.93 -16.26
CA TYR A 3 4.39 -15.86 -15.45
C TYR A 3 4.40 -16.28 -13.98
N LEU A 4 5.50 -16.03 -13.29
CA LEU A 4 5.55 -16.19 -11.84
C LEU A 4 4.66 -15.17 -11.16
N ILE A 5 3.92 -15.59 -10.15
CA ILE A 5 3.14 -14.74 -9.27
C ILE A 5 3.68 -14.91 -7.85
N LEU A 6 4.02 -13.80 -7.21
CA LEU A 6 4.50 -13.78 -5.84
C LEU A 6 3.36 -13.41 -4.89
N PHE A 7 3.24 -14.18 -3.81
CA PHE A 7 2.39 -13.87 -2.68
C PHE A 7 3.25 -13.56 -1.46
N PHE A 8 3.09 -12.37 -0.89
CA PHE A 8 3.87 -11.92 0.25
C PHE A 8 3.03 -11.10 1.23
N LYS A 9 3.54 -10.89 2.44
CA LYS A 9 2.90 -10.08 3.47
C LYS A 9 3.78 -8.94 3.94
N SER A 10 3.15 -7.87 4.42
CA SER A 10 3.80 -6.81 5.18
C SER A 10 4.07 -7.28 6.61
N ASN A 11 5.28 -7.03 7.09
CA ASN A 11 5.65 -7.22 8.49
C ASN A 11 5.41 -5.94 9.30
N LEU A 12 5.36 -6.07 10.63
CA LEU A 12 5.13 -4.96 11.54
C LEU A 12 6.23 -3.87 11.47
N ASP A 13 7.44 -4.25 11.10
CA ASP A 13 8.57 -3.32 10.88
C ASP A 13 8.53 -2.64 9.51
N GLY A 14 7.54 -2.99 8.68
CA GLY A 14 7.37 -2.46 7.33
C GLY A 14 8.25 -3.12 6.27
N SER A 15 8.94 -4.22 6.61
CA SER A 15 9.53 -5.14 5.62
C SER A 15 8.46 -6.05 5.02
N THR A 16 8.84 -6.87 4.05
CA THR A 16 7.94 -7.86 3.44
C THR A 16 8.53 -9.26 3.52
N THR A 17 7.67 -10.27 3.63
CA THR A 17 8.06 -11.68 3.61
C THR A 17 7.29 -12.40 2.51
N THR A 18 7.99 -13.01 1.57
CA THR A 18 7.37 -13.90 0.57
C THR A 18 6.83 -15.14 1.27
N ILE A 19 5.56 -15.44 1.04
CA ILE A 19 4.85 -16.56 1.65
C ILE A 19 4.78 -17.72 0.68
N ALA A 20 4.47 -17.45 -0.58
CA ALA A 20 4.30 -18.45 -1.61
C ALA A 20 4.62 -17.88 -3.00
N VAL A 21 4.87 -18.80 -3.92
CA VAL A 21 5.07 -18.51 -5.34
C VAL A 21 4.19 -19.48 -6.12
N ASP A 22 3.48 -18.99 -7.12
CA ASP A 22 2.77 -19.82 -8.08
C ASP A 22 3.04 -19.32 -9.51
N THR A 23 2.56 -20.04 -10.49
CA THR A 23 2.69 -19.68 -11.89
C THR A 23 1.32 -19.38 -12.47
N LEU A 24 1.18 -18.22 -13.12
CA LEU A 24 -0.03 -17.91 -13.88
C LEU A 24 -0.11 -18.80 -15.10
N LYS A 25 -0.94 -19.85 -15.04
CA LYS A 25 -1.18 -20.82 -16.13
C LYS A 25 -2.59 -20.69 -16.64
N ASN A 26 -2.76 -20.50 -17.94
CA ASN A 26 -4.10 -20.34 -18.54
C ASN A 26 -4.95 -19.28 -17.82
N GLY A 27 -4.34 -18.19 -17.38
CA GLY A 27 -5.01 -17.11 -16.66
C GLY A 27 -5.40 -17.45 -15.22
N ARG A 28 -4.80 -18.46 -14.59
CA ARG A 28 -5.12 -18.90 -13.22
C ARG A 28 -3.87 -19.05 -12.36
N PHE A 29 -4.00 -18.66 -11.11
CA PHE A 29 -3.05 -18.94 -10.02
C PHE A 29 -3.82 -19.22 -8.73
N GLU A 30 -3.21 -19.92 -7.79
CA GLU A 30 -3.80 -20.25 -6.49
C GLU A 30 -2.72 -20.25 -5.39
N PHE A 31 -3.07 -19.69 -4.24
CA PHE A 31 -2.23 -19.73 -3.04
C PHE A 31 -3.04 -20.30 -1.88
N SER A 32 -2.38 -21.10 -1.05
CA SER A 32 -2.88 -21.52 0.24
C SER A 32 -1.79 -21.25 1.29
N ALA A 33 -2.10 -20.42 2.26
CA ALA A 33 -1.15 -20.04 3.30
C ALA A 33 -1.89 -19.66 4.59
N PRO A 34 -1.24 -19.80 5.77
CA PRO A 34 -1.78 -19.23 6.99
C PRO A 34 -1.97 -17.71 6.86
N ALA A 35 -3.14 -17.22 7.27
CA ALA A 35 -3.42 -15.80 7.35
C ALA A 35 -3.36 -15.32 8.80
N GLU A 36 -3.02 -14.05 8.99
CA GLU A 36 -2.96 -13.37 10.29
C GLU A 36 -3.91 -12.17 10.25
N THR A 37 -4.69 -11.97 11.31
CA THR A 37 -5.62 -10.83 11.41
C THR A 37 -4.86 -9.50 11.39
N GLY A 38 -5.38 -8.51 10.64
CA GLY A 38 -4.81 -7.17 10.56
C GLY A 38 -3.53 -7.05 9.72
N VAL A 39 -3.14 -8.12 9.03
CA VAL A 39 -1.96 -8.12 8.16
C VAL A 39 -2.37 -7.79 6.72
N GLN A 40 -1.61 -6.92 6.08
CA GLN A 40 -1.74 -6.62 4.66
C GLN A 40 -0.96 -7.64 3.83
N TYR A 41 -1.61 -8.17 2.83
CA TYR A 41 -1.09 -9.13 1.87
C TYR A 41 -0.97 -8.49 0.49
N HIS A 42 -0.08 -9.04 -0.32
CA HIS A 42 0.25 -8.52 -1.62
C HIS A 42 0.39 -9.65 -2.64
N VAL A 43 -0.10 -9.41 -3.84
CA VAL A 43 0.12 -10.26 -5.00
C VAL A 43 0.74 -9.43 -6.11
N MET A 44 1.84 -9.89 -6.69
CA MET A 44 2.47 -9.24 -7.83
C MET A 44 3.14 -10.25 -8.76
N ALA A 45 3.28 -9.89 -10.03
CA ALA A 45 4.25 -10.53 -10.91
C ALA A 45 5.60 -9.82 -10.75
N PRO A 46 6.72 -10.57 -10.65
CA PRO A 46 8.05 -9.96 -10.71
C PRO A 46 8.20 -9.14 -12.00
N HIS A 47 9.10 -8.14 -11.99
CA HIS A 47 9.38 -7.20 -13.09
C HIS A 47 9.77 -7.86 -14.43
N VAL A 48 8.96 -8.77 -14.93
CA VAL A 48 9.21 -9.52 -16.16
C VAL A 48 8.15 -9.13 -17.19
N GLY A 49 8.60 -8.53 -18.25
CA GLY A 49 7.80 -8.34 -19.45
C GLY A 49 6.66 -7.33 -19.28
N ILE A 50 5.43 -7.83 -19.34
CA ILE A 50 4.19 -7.06 -19.50
C ILE A 50 3.55 -6.60 -18.19
N PHE A 51 4.00 -7.09 -17.03
CA PHE A 51 3.43 -6.69 -15.75
C PHE A 51 4.10 -5.45 -15.18
N PRO A 52 3.33 -4.49 -14.61
CA PRO A 52 3.88 -3.38 -13.85
C PRO A 52 4.46 -3.86 -12.52
N SER A 53 5.30 -3.02 -11.89
CA SER A 53 5.93 -3.35 -10.61
C SER A 53 5.04 -3.19 -9.39
N MET A 54 3.84 -2.64 -9.57
CA MET A 54 2.91 -2.44 -8.45
C MET A 54 2.20 -3.73 -8.08
N ALA A 55 2.19 -4.04 -6.79
CA ALA A 55 1.41 -5.13 -6.23
C ALA A 55 -0.08 -4.79 -6.15
N LEU A 56 -0.91 -5.82 -6.15
CA LEU A 56 -2.28 -5.77 -5.68
C LEU A 56 -2.29 -6.03 -4.17
N ASP A 57 -2.82 -5.11 -3.41
CA ASP A 57 -2.82 -5.15 -1.95
C ASP A 57 -4.20 -5.54 -1.42
N PHE A 58 -4.23 -6.36 -0.38
CA PHE A 58 -5.48 -6.78 0.26
C PHE A 58 -5.29 -7.20 1.71
N TYR A 59 -6.41 -7.35 2.42
CA TYR A 59 -6.49 -7.87 3.78
C TYR A 59 -7.22 -9.21 3.79
N ALA A 60 -6.73 -10.16 4.58
CA ALA A 60 -7.31 -11.49 4.77
C ALA A 60 -7.30 -11.86 6.26
N GLU A 61 -8.19 -12.76 6.66
CA GLU A 61 -8.24 -13.34 8.01
C GLU A 61 -8.10 -14.87 7.95
N PRO A 62 -7.73 -15.51 9.06
CA PRO A 62 -7.67 -16.97 9.13
C PRO A 62 -8.98 -17.63 8.68
N GLY A 63 -8.88 -18.56 7.74
CA GLY A 63 -10.03 -19.29 7.19
C GLY A 63 -10.74 -18.58 6.02
N ASP A 64 -10.29 -17.42 5.59
CA ASP A 64 -10.87 -16.74 4.42
C ASP A 64 -10.51 -17.42 3.11
N SER A 65 -11.41 -17.25 2.14
CA SER A 65 -11.17 -17.53 0.73
C SER A 65 -11.29 -16.23 -0.04
N ILE A 66 -10.14 -15.72 -0.50
CA ILE A 66 -10.06 -14.48 -1.27
C ILE A 66 -10.06 -14.82 -2.75
N LYS A 67 -10.98 -14.21 -3.49
CA LYS A 67 -11.04 -14.34 -4.94
C LYS A 67 -10.51 -13.07 -5.61
N ILE A 68 -9.45 -13.23 -6.39
CA ILE A 68 -8.85 -12.18 -7.21
C ILE A 68 -9.23 -12.44 -8.67
N GLN A 69 -9.71 -11.43 -9.38
CA GLN A 69 -10.10 -11.51 -10.79
C GLN A 69 -9.57 -10.31 -11.54
N GLY A 70 -8.89 -10.55 -12.66
CA GLY A 70 -8.41 -9.55 -13.61
C GLY A 70 -8.58 -10.02 -15.03
N GLN A 71 -8.55 -9.08 -15.98
CA GLN A 71 -8.69 -9.34 -17.42
C GLN A 71 -7.47 -8.90 -18.21
N ASP A 72 -6.55 -8.17 -17.58
CA ASP A 72 -5.35 -7.61 -18.20
C ASP A 72 -4.15 -7.68 -17.25
N TYR A 73 -3.03 -7.10 -17.68
CA TYR A 73 -1.78 -7.09 -16.92
C TYR A 73 -1.70 -5.97 -15.87
N LEU A 74 -2.65 -5.05 -15.85
CA LEU A 74 -2.69 -3.96 -14.89
C LEU A 74 -3.28 -4.49 -13.58
N THR A 75 -2.42 -4.82 -12.61
CA THR A 75 -2.86 -5.40 -11.34
C THR A 75 -3.87 -4.52 -10.60
N LYS A 76 -3.87 -3.21 -10.85
CA LYS A 76 -4.85 -2.28 -10.28
C LYS A 76 -6.25 -2.35 -10.92
N ASN A 77 -6.39 -2.99 -12.08
CA ASN A 77 -7.69 -3.34 -12.67
C ASN A 77 -8.29 -4.63 -12.08
N TRP A 78 -7.52 -5.35 -11.26
CA TRP A 78 -7.99 -6.59 -10.68
C TRP A 78 -8.90 -6.31 -9.50
N THR A 79 -9.98 -7.06 -9.39
CA THR A 79 -10.96 -6.96 -8.31
C THR A 79 -10.72 -8.02 -7.25
N ILE A 80 -10.93 -7.63 -6.00
CA ILE A 80 -10.79 -8.50 -4.83
C ILE A 80 -12.17 -8.71 -4.22
N LYS A 81 -12.59 -9.97 -4.12
CA LYS A 81 -13.81 -10.35 -3.40
C LYS A 81 -13.44 -10.89 -2.04
N SER A 82 -13.72 -10.12 -1.01
CA SER A 82 -13.45 -10.43 0.40
C SER A 82 -14.62 -9.99 1.29
N LYS A 83 -14.82 -10.69 2.40
CA LYS A 83 -15.77 -10.32 3.45
C LYS A 83 -15.12 -9.56 4.60
N VAL A 84 -13.80 -9.47 4.62
CA VAL A 84 -13.00 -8.86 5.68
C VAL A 84 -13.33 -7.37 5.82
N LYS A 85 -13.52 -6.92 7.05
CA LYS A 85 -13.84 -5.52 7.35
C LYS A 85 -12.71 -4.59 6.92
N GLU A 86 -11.47 -4.97 7.19
CA GLU A 86 -10.26 -4.24 6.84
C GLU A 86 -10.12 -4.05 5.32
N GLN A 87 -10.49 -5.08 4.54
CA GLN A 87 -10.52 -4.98 3.09
C GLN A 87 -11.52 -3.92 2.59
N LYS A 88 -12.69 -3.83 3.21
CA LYS A 88 -13.69 -2.81 2.83
C LYS A 88 -13.22 -1.40 3.16
N ILE A 89 -12.55 -1.22 4.30
CA ILE A 89 -11.98 0.07 4.71
C ILE A 89 -10.86 0.45 3.73
N TYR A 90 -9.95 -0.47 3.42
CA TYR A 90 -8.86 -0.25 2.46
C TYR A 90 -9.40 0.06 1.06
N GLN A 91 -10.43 -0.66 0.62
CA GLN A 91 -11.08 -0.44 -0.67
C GLN A 91 -11.62 0.99 -0.80
N SER A 92 -12.17 1.57 0.28
CA SER A 92 -12.67 2.96 0.25
C SER A 92 -11.58 4.01 -0.02
N TYR A 93 -10.34 3.75 0.39
CA TYR A 93 -9.19 4.56 -0.02
C TYR A 93 -8.81 4.27 -1.48
N PHE A 94 -8.74 2.99 -1.81
CA PHE A 94 -8.32 2.56 -3.13
C PHE A 94 -9.23 3.11 -4.23
N ASP A 95 -10.54 3.15 -3.99
CA ASP A 95 -11.51 3.71 -4.92
C ASP A 95 -11.27 5.21 -5.22
N GLU A 96 -10.67 5.96 -4.27
CA GLU A 96 -10.31 7.38 -4.49
C GLU A 96 -9.04 7.56 -5.34
N VAL A 97 -8.14 6.56 -5.40
CA VAL A 97 -6.84 6.65 -6.09
C VAL A 97 -6.69 5.71 -7.29
N ASP A 98 -7.69 4.89 -7.55
CA ASP A 98 -7.65 3.79 -8.52
C ASP A 98 -7.19 4.24 -9.92
N GLU A 99 -7.80 5.30 -10.46
CA GLU A 99 -7.47 5.82 -11.79
C GLU A 99 -6.01 6.33 -11.86
N LEU A 100 -5.52 7.00 -10.80
CA LEU A 100 -4.12 7.45 -10.74
C LEU A 100 -3.14 6.28 -10.72
N PHE A 101 -3.46 5.20 -10.00
CA PHE A 101 -2.63 4.00 -10.01
C PHE A 101 -2.64 3.29 -11.37
N LYS A 102 -3.76 3.25 -12.07
CA LYS A 102 -3.83 2.72 -13.44
C LYS A 102 -2.96 3.53 -14.39
N GLU A 103 -3.06 4.86 -14.34
CA GLU A 103 -2.22 5.75 -15.13
C GLU A 103 -0.73 5.56 -14.84
N LEU A 104 -0.35 5.40 -13.56
CA LEU A 104 1.03 5.10 -13.16
C LEU A 104 1.53 3.76 -13.72
N GLN A 105 0.70 2.72 -13.69
CA GLN A 105 1.06 1.42 -14.26
C GLN A 105 1.26 1.52 -15.78
N LEU A 106 0.39 2.23 -16.48
CA LEU A 106 0.53 2.47 -17.92
C LEU A 106 1.79 3.28 -18.24
N LEU A 107 2.07 4.33 -17.47
CA LEU A 107 3.28 5.14 -17.61
C LEU A 107 4.55 4.29 -17.43
N GLU A 108 4.57 3.43 -16.39
CA GLU A 108 5.69 2.53 -16.14
C GLU A 108 5.94 1.58 -17.32
N LEU A 109 4.87 0.94 -17.82
CA LEU A 109 4.97 0.01 -18.94
C LEU A 109 5.40 0.73 -20.24
N GLN A 110 4.92 1.96 -20.47
CA GLN A 110 5.35 2.78 -21.58
C GLN A 110 6.85 3.11 -21.48
N CYS A 111 7.31 3.59 -20.33
CA CYS A 111 8.73 3.89 -20.10
C CYS A 111 9.63 2.66 -20.34
N ARG A 112 9.20 1.47 -19.91
CA ARG A 112 9.92 0.22 -20.17
C ARG A 112 9.99 -0.10 -21.66
N LYS A 113 8.86 -0.03 -22.35
CA LYS A 113 8.75 -0.31 -23.81
C LYS A 113 9.66 0.61 -24.63
N GLU A 114 9.79 1.85 -24.20
CA GLU A 114 10.61 2.88 -24.87
C GLU A 114 12.10 2.86 -24.42
N GLY A 115 12.50 1.95 -23.53
CA GLY A 115 13.85 1.91 -22.96
C GLY A 115 14.18 3.08 -22.04
N ARG A 116 13.16 3.78 -21.51
CA ARG A 116 13.24 5.00 -20.70
C ARG A 116 12.89 4.76 -19.24
N SER A 117 13.16 3.58 -18.71
CA SER A 117 12.79 3.22 -17.32
C SER A 117 13.37 4.21 -16.29
N GLY A 118 14.51 4.84 -16.56
CA GLY A 118 15.10 5.88 -15.70
C GLY A 118 14.29 7.17 -15.61
N ASP A 119 13.45 7.47 -16.61
CA ASP A 119 12.62 8.68 -16.63
C ASP A 119 11.39 8.54 -15.75
N TYR A 120 10.95 7.31 -15.49
CA TYR A 120 9.73 7.03 -14.73
C TYR A 120 9.68 7.76 -13.38
N LEU A 121 10.79 7.79 -12.63
CA LEU A 121 10.88 8.48 -11.34
C LEU A 121 10.62 10.00 -11.41
N ASN A 122 10.85 10.61 -12.55
CA ASN A 122 10.55 12.03 -12.74
C ASN A 122 9.12 12.24 -13.27
N LEU A 123 8.68 11.38 -14.17
CA LEU A 123 7.36 11.47 -14.81
C LEU A 123 6.22 11.11 -13.88
N ASN A 124 6.45 10.27 -12.86
CA ASN A 124 5.43 9.88 -11.89
C ASN A 124 5.16 10.93 -10.79
N LYS A 125 6.05 11.92 -10.60
CA LYS A 125 5.94 12.91 -9.51
C LYS A 125 4.59 13.62 -9.42
N PRO A 126 3.98 14.11 -10.51
CA PRO A 126 2.67 14.77 -10.44
C PRO A 126 1.56 13.81 -9.95
N TYR A 127 1.61 12.55 -10.38
CA TYR A 127 0.66 11.53 -9.95
C TYR A 127 0.84 11.22 -8.46
N GLN A 128 2.09 11.08 -8.01
CA GLN A 128 2.40 10.81 -6.62
C GLN A 128 1.92 11.96 -5.72
N ALA A 129 2.12 13.22 -6.10
CA ALA A 129 1.63 14.37 -5.35
C ALA A 129 0.09 14.36 -5.20
N ASN A 130 -0.63 13.96 -6.25
CA ASN A 130 -2.08 13.82 -6.20
C ASN A 130 -2.50 12.66 -5.27
N ILE A 131 -1.84 11.51 -5.36
CA ILE A 131 -2.09 10.35 -4.49
C ILE A 131 -1.84 10.72 -3.03
N ASP A 132 -0.74 11.41 -2.73
CA ASP A 132 -0.40 11.85 -1.36
C ASP A 132 -1.45 12.79 -0.81
N SER A 133 -1.97 13.72 -1.62
CA SER A 133 -3.05 14.63 -1.25
C SER A 133 -4.35 13.88 -0.93
N ILE A 134 -4.72 12.90 -1.77
CA ILE A 134 -5.90 12.07 -1.55
C ILE A 134 -5.71 11.24 -0.27
N GLN A 135 -4.55 10.62 -0.07
CA GLN A 135 -4.23 9.82 1.10
C GLN A 135 -4.31 10.63 2.39
N LEU A 136 -3.75 11.84 2.42
CA LEU A 136 -3.86 12.75 3.56
C LEU A 136 -5.31 13.12 3.87
N ASN A 137 -6.10 13.41 2.84
CA ASN A 137 -7.51 13.74 2.99
C ASN A 137 -8.32 12.54 3.48
N TRP A 138 -8.03 11.34 2.97
CA TRP A 138 -8.68 10.11 3.42
C TRP A 138 -8.37 9.84 4.89
N LEU A 139 -7.09 9.92 5.31
CA LEU A 139 -6.68 9.76 6.70
C LEU A 139 -7.41 10.73 7.66
N LYS A 140 -7.58 11.99 7.25
CA LYS A 140 -8.30 13.01 8.04
C LYS A 140 -9.80 12.72 8.16
N LYS A 141 -10.42 12.14 7.14
CA LYS A 141 -11.87 11.87 7.12
C LYS A 141 -12.26 10.66 8.00
N GLN A 142 -11.33 9.73 8.26
CA GLN A 142 -11.65 8.53 9.02
C GLN A 142 -11.91 8.85 10.50
N LYS A 143 -13.06 8.38 11.00
CA LYS A 143 -13.47 8.56 12.41
C LYS A 143 -12.88 7.53 13.35
N GLN A 144 -12.47 6.38 12.81
CA GLN A 144 -11.93 5.26 13.57
C GLN A 144 -10.59 4.84 12.98
N ILE A 145 -9.64 4.64 13.85
CA ILE A 145 -8.34 4.08 13.48
C ILE A 145 -8.50 2.58 13.29
N SER A 146 -7.98 2.07 12.21
CA SER A 146 -8.00 0.66 11.82
C SER A 146 -6.63 0.23 11.30
N GLU A 147 -6.41 -1.06 11.08
CA GLU A 147 -5.17 -1.55 10.50
C GLU A 147 -4.87 -0.95 9.12
N PRO A 148 -5.83 -0.82 8.17
CA PRO A 148 -5.60 -0.10 6.92
C PRO A 148 -5.23 1.36 7.14
N TRP A 149 -5.85 2.06 8.10
CA TRP A 149 -5.51 3.43 8.43
C TRP A 149 -4.06 3.53 8.92
N MET A 150 -3.66 2.67 9.86
CA MET A 150 -2.29 2.62 10.38
C MET A 150 -1.26 2.28 9.29
N GLY A 151 -1.61 1.35 8.37
CA GLY A 151 -0.78 0.99 7.22
C GLY A 151 -0.56 2.17 6.28
N LEU A 152 -1.63 2.87 5.89
CA LEU A 152 -1.57 4.05 5.04
C LEU A 152 -0.84 5.21 5.72
N MET A 153 -1.05 5.43 7.03
CA MET A 153 -0.32 6.44 7.79
C MET A 153 1.20 6.17 7.81
N LEU A 154 1.60 4.91 8.00
CA LEU A 154 3.00 4.49 7.95
C LEU A 154 3.60 4.73 6.56
N LEU A 155 2.87 4.37 5.50
CA LEU A 155 3.31 4.54 4.12
C LEU A 155 3.49 6.03 3.77
N ALA A 156 2.51 6.88 4.13
CA ALA A 156 2.57 8.32 3.93
C ALA A 156 3.76 8.96 4.68
N ALA A 157 3.97 8.55 5.94
CA ALA A 157 5.09 9.06 6.74
C ALA A 157 6.46 8.67 6.13
N LYS A 158 6.61 7.42 5.66
CA LYS A 158 7.82 6.97 4.96
C LYS A 158 8.06 7.76 3.67
N GLY A 159 7.03 7.93 2.84
CA GLY A 159 7.09 8.69 1.59
C GLY A 159 7.51 10.13 1.83
N ALA A 160 6.78 10.84 2.69
CA ALA A 160 7.06 12.24 3.00
C ALA A 160 8.46 12.46 3.59
N ARG A 161 8.97 11.52 4.39
CA ARG A 161 10.36 11.56 4.91
C ARG A 161 11.38 11.30 3.82
N HIS A 162 11.15 10.27 3.00
CA HIS A 162 12.08 9.88 1.92
C HIS A 162 12.26 11.00 0.90
N TYR A 163 11.19 11.67 0.51
CA TYR A 163 11.21 12.76 -0.47
C TYR A 163 11.40 14.15 0.16
N ASN A 164 11.60 14.23 1.49
CA ASN A 164 11.76 15.47 2.24
C ASN A 164 10.59 16.47 2.08
N GLU A 165 9.37 15.96 2.08
CA GLU A 165 8.13 16.73 1.90
C GLU A 165 7.67 17.35 3.22
N LYS A 166 8.23 18.50 3.56
CA LYS A 166 8.04 19.15 4.87
C LYS A 166 6.59 19.46 5.19
N ASP A 167 5.79 19.87 4.19
CA ASP A 167 4.39 20.22 4.40
C ASP A 167 3.51 18.98 4.64
N ASN A 168 3.76 17.89 3.92
CA ASN A 168 3.12 16.61 4.16
C ASN A 168 3.50 16.06 5.53
N LEU A 169 4.78 16.13 5.93
CA LEU A 169 5.21 15.73 7.27
C LEU A 169 4.48 16.49 8.37
N LYS A 170 4.36 17.82 8.25
CA LYS A 170 3.59 18.64 9.23
C LYS A 170 2.13 18.20 9.31
N GLN A 171 1.47 17.98 8.18
CA GLN A 171 0.09 17.53 8.16
C GLN A 171 -0.08 16.15 8.81
N LEU A 172 0.83 15.21 8.53
CA LEU A 172 0.84 13.89 9.16
C LEU A 172 1.10 13.98 10.68
N GLN A 173 1.99 14.86 11.12
CA GLN A 173 2.21 15.12 12.55
C GLN A 173 0.94 15.65 13.24
N GLU A 174 0.20 16.57 12.61
CA GLU A 174 -1.07 17.08 13.16
C GLU A 174 -2.12 15.96 13.25
N ILE A 175 -2.25 15.11 12.22
CA ILE A 175 -3.14 13.95 12.26
C ILE A 175 -2.73 13.02 13.42
N TRP A 176 -1.42 12.72 13.54
CA TRP A 176 -0.89 11.80 14.53
C TRP A 176 -1.06 12.27 15.97
N LYS A 177 -1.01 13.56 16.22
CA LYS A 177 -1.28 14.13 17.56
C LYS A 177 -2.65 13.73 18.11
N GLY A 178 -3.66 13.65 17.25
CA GLY A 178 -5.03 13.26 17.62
C GLY A 178 -5.25 11.75 17.81
N VAL A 179 -4.24 10.92 17.58
CA VAL A 179 -4.31 9.45 17.72
C VAL A 179 -4.19 9.06 19.20
N ASP A 180 -5.00 8.10 19.64
CA ASP A 180 -4.97 7.58 21.01
C ASP A 180 -3.64 6.86 21.31
N ASP A 181 -3.20 6.94 22.57
CA ASP A 181 -1.91 6.41 23.01
C ASP A 181 -1.82 4.88 22.84
N ASP A 182 -2.93 4.15 22.91
CA ASP A 182 -2.96 2.71 22.68
C ASP A 182 -2.45 2.34 21.27
N TYR A 183 -2.84 3.12 20.25
CA TYR A 183 -2.30 2.93 18.89
C TYR A 183 -0.83 3.35 18.78
N LYS A 184 -0.44 4.46 19.43
CA LYS A 184 0.93 4.98 19.40
C LYS A 184 1.92 4.01 20.05
N THR A 185 1.52 3.30 21.10
CA THR A 185 2.38 2.35 21.82
C THR A 185 2.52 1.00 21.12
N SER A 186 1.67 0.69 20.13
CA SER A 186 1.81 -0.50 19.29
C SER A 186 3.13 -0.48 18.51
N ILE A 187 3.58 -1.63 18.01
CA ILE A 187 4.81 -1.73 17.20
C ILE A 187 4.71 -0.81 15.97
N LYS A 188 3.58 -0.87 15.25
CA LYS A 188 3.34 -0.02 14.07
C LYS A 188 3.29 1.46 14.45
N GLY A 189 2.65 1.79 15.57
CA GLY A 189 2.58 3.16 16.09
C GLY A 189 3.93 3.73 16.46
N LYS A 190 4.78 2.96 17.14
CA LYS A 190 6.17 3.36 17.43
C LYS A 190 6.97 3.62 16.16
N ASN A 191 6.80 2.81 15.12
CA ASN A 191 7.45 3.03 13.82
C ASN A 191 6.99 4.34 13.19
N ILE A 192 5.68 4.64 13.21
CA ILE A 192 5.14 5.91 12.71
C ILE A 192 5.71 7.08 13.52
N SER A 193 5.66 7.02 14.86
CA SER A 193 6.21 8.06 15.73
C SER A 193 7.69 8.34 15.44
N ASN A 194 8.52 7.31 15.32
CA ASN A 194 9.95 7.46 15.02
C ASN A 194 10.21 8.12 13.65
N ILE A 195 9.35 7.86 12.67
CA ILE A 195 9.48 8.51 11.35
C ILE A 195 9.04 9.97 11.43
N LEU A 196 7.94 10.26 12.11
CA LEU A 196 7.39 11.62 12.21
C LEU A 196 8.26 12.51 13.12
N TYR A 197 8.82 11.94 14.18
CA TYR A 197 9.57 12.64 15.22
C TYR A 197 10.91 11.92 15.51
N PRO A 198 11.90 11.98 14.60
CA PRO A 198 13.17 11.27 14.78
C PRO A 198 13.96 11.75 16.00
N ASP A 199 13.74 13.00 16.43
CA ASP A 199 14.37 13.61 17.61
C ASP A 199 13.52 13.48 18.88
N GLY A 200 12.48 12.65 18.85
CA GLY A 200 11.48 12.51 19.90
C GLY A 200 10.22 13.35 19.69
N GLU A 201 9.09 12.86 20.21
CA GLU A 201 7.84 13.65 20.18
C GLU A 201 8.00 14.92 21.01
N PRO A 202 7.45 16.08 20.57
CA PRO A 202 7.39 17.27 21.40
C PRO A 202 6.67 16.95 22.71
N LEU A 203 7.27 17.30 23.83
CA LEU A 203 6.63 17.17 25.15
C LEU A 203 5.25 17.84 25.08
N LYS A 204 4.22 17.11 25.54
CA LYS A 204 2.90 17.70 25.74
C LYS A 204 3.08 18.82 26.78
N VAL A 205 3.07 20.07 26.36
CA VAL A 205 2.97 21.20 27.28
C VAL A 205 1.56 21.14 27.81
N GLY A 206 1.40 20.76 29.07
CA GLY A 206 0.14 20.66 29.79
C GLY A 206 -0.51 22.03 30.01
#